data_846b44a7fdbb945b441d479a9f7fb2e9
#
_entry.id   846b44a7fdbb945b441d479a9f7fb2e9
#
_cell.length_a   1.000
_cell.length_b   1.000
_cell.length_c   1.000
_cell.angle_alpha   90.00
_cell.angle_beta   90.00
_cell.angle_gamma   90.00
#
_symmetry.space_group_name_H-M   'P 1'
#
loop_
_entity.id
_entity.type
_entity.pdbx_description
1 polymer ?
#
loop_
_entity_poly.entity_id
_entity_poly.type
_entity_poly.pdbx_seq_one_letter_code
_entity_poly.pdbx_strand_id
1 'polypeptide(L)'
;MRFNLVINMERMDPATDMAEVAQHTTEMVQMADEGGIDIAWVAEHHALEMTIAPGPFQLMAHWAAHTKKIRIGTAVAVAPYWHPIKLAGEVAMADLLSGGRIEFGIGKGAYQREFDRMAGGMNQNIGVPMMLEMIPALKELWKGDYEHNGEYWQWPSATSVPKCLQ
;
A
#
# COMPACT_ATOMS: atom_id res chain seq x y z
N MET A 1 9.29 -14.94 18.22
CA MET A 1 8.76 -13.54 18.24
C MET A 1 9.11 -12.93 16.89
N ARG A 2 8.21 -12.13 16.29
CA ARG A 2 8.50 -11.43 15.04
C ARG A 2 8.66 -9.94 15.33
N PHE A 3 9.68 -9.32 14.74
CA PHE A 3 9.94 -7.90 14.87
C PHE A 3 9.64 -7.20 13.55
N ASN A 4 8.93 -6.09 13.62
CA ASN A 4 8.51 -5.33 12.46
C ASN A 4 8.93 -3.87 12.61
N LEU A 5 9.23 -3.25 11.46
CA LEU A 5 9.51 -1.81 11.35
C LEU A 5 8.35 -1.14 10.63
N VAL A 6 7.85 -0.03 11.13
CA VAL A 6 6.84 0.81 10.45
C VAL A 6 7.49 2.12 10.04
N ILE A 7 7.36 2.48 8.77
CA ILE A 7 7.96 3.68 8.18
C ILE A 7 6.85 4.53 7.55
N ASN A 8 6.66 5.74 8.09
CA ASN A 8 5.69 6.71 7.56
C ASN A 8 6.33 7.74 6.62
N MET A 9 7.62 7.66 6.35
CA MET A 9 8.39 8.69 5.63
C MET A 9 8.13 10.09 6.17
N GLU A 10 8.31 10.25 7.48
CA GLU A 10 8.00 11.50 8.18
C GLU A 10 9.04 12.58 7.88
N ARG A 11 8.53 13.77 7.58
CA ARG A 11 9.29 15.00 7.39
C ARG A 11 8.85 16.00 8.45
N MET A 12 9.39 15.86 9.66
CA MET A 12 8.99 16.66 10.82
C MET A 12 9.47 18.11 10.73
N ASP A 13 10.63 18.34 10.13
CA ASP A 13 11.14 19.68 9.82
C ASP A 13 10.91 19.99 8.34
N PRO A 14 10.13 21.05 8.00
CA PRO A 14 9.95 21.49 6.62
C PRO A 14 11.23 21.87 5.88
N ALA A 15 12.32 22.13 6.59
CA ALA A 15 13.63 22.41 5.99
C ALA A 15 14.37 21.14 5.54
N THR A 16 13.97 19.95 6.01
CA THR A 16 14.59 18.68 5.60
C THR A 16 14.32 18.42 4.14
N ASP A 17 15.33 18.04 3.39
CA ASP A 17 15.19 17.65 1.98
C ASP A 17 14.39 16.35 1.86
N MET A 18 13.39 16.32 0.97
CA MET A 18 12.57 15.14 0.73
C MET A 18 13.37 13.97 0.14
N ALA A 19 14.40 14.26 -0.66
CA ALA A 19 15.29 13.21 -1.16
C ALA A 19 16.12 12.57 -0.05
N GLU A 20 16.55 13.38 0.92
CA GLU A 20 17.25 12.88 2.12
C GLU A 20 16.35 11.95 2.95
N VAL A 21 15.07 12.30 3.17
CA VAL A 21 14.10 11.42 3.84
C VAL A 21 13.96 10.08 3.09
N ALA A 22 13.86 10.12 1.76
CA ALA A 22 13.74 8.91 0.94
C ALA A 22 14.99 8.02 1.02
N GLN A 23 16.18 8.64 1.03
CA GLN A 23 17.45 7.92 1.20
C GLN A 23 17.54 7.27 2.57
N HIS A 24 17.34 8.03 3.65
CA HIS A 24 17.40 7.54 5.03
C HIS A 24 16.42 6.38 5.28
N THR A 25 15.20 6.47 4.75
CA THR A 25 14.23 5.38 4.90
C THR A 25 14.68 4.11 4.16
N THR A 26 15.33 4.25 3.01
CA THR A 26 15.91 3.11 2.28
C THR A 26 17.06 2.47 3.07
N GLU A 27 17.95 3.28 3.64
CA GLU A 27 19.04 2.80 4.51
C GLU A 27 18.49 2.09 5.75
N MET A 28 17.42 2.62 6.37
CA MET A 28 16.76 1.96 7.52
C MET A 28 16.22 0.57 7.15
N VAL A 29 15.61 0.42 5.97
CA VAL A 29 15.08 -0.87 5.51
C VAL A 29 16.21 -1.85 5.20
N GLN A 30 17.34 -1.38 4.65
CA GLN A 30 18.53 -2.20 4.42
C GLN A 30 19.14 -2.68 5.75
N MET A 31 19.29 -1.78 6.73
CA MET A 31 19.75 -2.15 8.08
C MET A 31 18.81 -3.14 8.76
N ALA A 32 17.48 -2.99 8.55
CA ALA A 32 16.48 -3.92 9.07
C ALA A 32 16.60 -5.32 8.42
N ASP A 33 16.84 -5.38 7.11
CA ASP A 33 17.10 -6.64 6.38
C ASP A 33 18.35 -7.36 6.90
N GLU A 34 19.43 -6.62 7.09
CA GLU A 34 20.68 -7.14 7.63
C GLU A 34 20.55 -7.58 9.10
N GLY A 35 19.80 -6.80 9.88
CA GLY A 35 19.54 -7.05 11.30
C GLY A 35 18.52 -8.16 11.59
N GLY A 36 17.88 -8.73 10.57
CA GLY A 36 16.92 -9.84 10.73
C GLY A 36 15.53 -9.40 11.21
N ILE A 37 15.12 -8.19 10.91
CA ILE A 37 13.72 -7.76 11.07
C ILE A 37 12.84 -8.49 10.05
N ASP A 38 11.66 -8.96 10.49
CA ASP A 38 10.81 -9.80 9.64
C ASP A 38 10.11 -9.00 8.54
N ILE A 39 9.55 -7.82 8.88
CA ILE A 39 8.71 -7.04 7.95
C ILE A 39 8.99 -5.55 8.11
N ALA A 40 9.14 -4.83 6.99
CA ALA A 40 9.07 -3.38 6.90
C ALA A 40 7.70 -2.96 6.35
N TRP A 41 6.98 -2.14 7.08
CA TRP A 41 5.67 -1.63 6.70
C TRP A 41 5.76 -0.18 6.23
N VAL A 42 5.07 0.15 5.14
CA VAL A 42 4.90 1.51 4.65
C VAL A 42 3.45 1.97 4.75
N ALA A 43 3.26 3.21 5.18
CA ALA A 43 1.94 3.85 5.18
C ALA A 43 1.60 4.45 3.81
N GLU A 44 0.33 4.75 3.59
CA GLU A 44 -0.17 5.56 2.48
C GLU A 44 -0.79 6.85 3.01
N HIS A 45 -0.22 8.00 2.60
CA HIS A 45 -0.72 9.32 2.95
C HIS A 45 -0.66 10.27 1.77
N HIS A 46 -1.69 11.12 1.64
CA HIS A 46 -1.84 12.04 0.53
C HIS A 46 -2.02 13.48 0.99
N ALA A 47 -1.43 14.40 0.24
CA ALA A 47 -1.53 15.84 0.48
C ALA A 47 -1.16 16.28 1.91
N LEU A 48 -0.19 15.59 2.50
CA LEU A 48 0.39 15.87 3.81
C LEU A 48 1.89 16.10 3.67
N GLU A 49 2.38 17.29 3.96
CA GLU A 49 3.83 17.57 3.89
C GLU A 49 4.65 16.81 4.92
N MET A 50 4.02 16.52 6.06
CA MET A 50 4.66 15.82 7.17
C MET A 50 4.91 14.33 6.86
N THR A 51 4.21 13.77 5.88
CA THR A 51 4.33 12.34 5.52
C THR A 51 4.35 12.21 4.01
N ILE A 52 5.53 11.95 3.43
CA ILE A 52 5.76 11.96 1.99
C ILE A 52 5.64 10.56 1.35
N ALA A 53 4.57 9.84 1.65
CA ALA A 53 4.34 8.46 1.21
C ALA A 53 3.05 8.28 0.39
N PRO A 54 2.87 8.96 -0.76
CA PRO A 54 1.66 8.84 -1.56
C PRO A 54 1.59 7.56 -2.40
N GLY A 55 2.69 6.86 -2.59
CA GLY A 55 2.80 5.70 -3.47
C GLY A 55 3.42 4.50 -2.74
N PRO A 56 2.67 3.78 -1.89
CA PRO A 56 3.23 2.69 -1.10
C PRO A 56 3.85 1.59 -1.96
N PHE A 57 3.23 1.21 -3.08
CA PHE A 57 3.74 0.14 -3.96
C PHE A 57 5.04 0.53 -4.69
N GLN A 58 5.24 1.82 -4.99
CA GLN A 58 6.49 2.33 -5.55
C GLN A 58 7.62 2.21 -4.53
N LEU A 59 7.36 2.58 -3.26
CA LEU A 59 8.31 2.42 -2.16
C LEU A 59 8.63 0.94 -1.92
N MET A 60 7.61 0.09 -1.90
CA MET A 60 7.80 -1.36 -1.72
C MET A 60 8.66 -1.96 -2.82
N ALA A 61 8.44 -1.61 -4.09
CA ALA A 61 9.26 -2.06 -5.20
C ALA A 61 10.71 -1.55 -5.09
N HIS A 62 10.88 -0.28 -4.71
CA HIS A 62 12.20 0.31 -4.49
C HIS A 62 12.95 -0.41 -3.36
N TRP A 63 12.33 -0.59 -2.20
CA TRP A 63 12.96 -1.30 -1.07
C TRP A 63 13.23 -2.78 -1.38
N ALA A 64 12.33 -3.44 -2.13
CA ALA A 64 12.54 -4.82 -2.56
C ALA A 64 13.81 -4.97 -3.43
N ALA A 65 14.10 -3.98 -4.28
CA ALA A 65 15.32 -3.97 -5.10
C ALA A 65 16.60 -3.75 -4.29
N HIS A 66 16.50 -3.14 -3.09
CA HIS A 66 17.63 -2.81 -2.21
C HIS A 66 17.80 -3.79 -1.03
N THR A 67 16.95 -4.81 -0.92
CA THR A 67 16.95 -5.80 0.17
C THR A 67 16.89 -7.23 -0.37
N LYS A 68 17.14 -8.22 0.49
CA LYS A 68 17.22 -9.63 0.06
C LYS A 68 16.23 -10.56 0.75
N LYS A 69 15.90 -10.30 2.02
CA LYS A 69 15.18 -11.26 2.88
C LYS A 69 13.92 -10.66 3.50
N ILE A 70 14.00 -9.41 3.97
CA ILE A 70 12.91 -8.75 4.67
C ILE A 70 11.64 -8.73 3.81
N ARG A 71 10.50 -9.04 4.41
CA ARG A 71 9.22 -8.86 3.75
C ARG A 71 8.82 -7.38 3.82
N ILE A 72 8.06 -6.92 2.87
CA ILE A 72 7.71 -5.50 2.76
C ILE A 72 6.19 -5.40 2.58
N GLY A 73 5.55 -4.58 3.37
CA GLY A 73 4.09 -4.52 3.37
C GLY A 73 3.50 -3.12 3.48
N THR A 74 2.22 -3.01 3.16
CA THR A 74 1.44 -1.80 3.38
C THR A 74 0.78 -1.81 4.76
N ALA A 75 0.93 -0.74 5.52
CA ALA A 75 0.21 -0.51 6.76
C ALA A 75 -0.31 0.93 6.81
N VAL A 76 -1.28 1.23 6.02
CA VAL A 76 -2.11 0.38 5.16
C VAL A 76 -2.26 1.00 3.77
N ALA A 77 -2.66 0.21 2.75
CA ALA A 77 -3.25 0.77 1.54
C ALA A 77 -4.69 1.21 1.85
N VAL A 78 -5.03 2.44 1.51
CA VAL A 78 -6.31 3.06 1.92
C VAL A 78 -7.40 2.76 0.89
N ALA A 79 -8.25 1.78 1.17
CA ALA A 79 -9.25 1.25 0.25
C ALA A 79 -10.05 2.32 -0.54
N PRO A 80 -10.59 3.39 0.09
CA PRO A 80 -11.36 4.41 -0.62
C PRO A 80 -10.60 5.20 -1.71
N TYR A 81 -9.26 5.14 -1.73
CA TYR A 81 -8.46 5.87 -2.71
C TYR A 81 -8.09 5.01 -3.93
N TRP A 82 -8.53 3.75 -3.95
CA TRP A 82 -8.19 2.79 -4.99
C TRP A 82 -9.41 2.25 -5.72
N HIS A 83 -9.25 2.03 -7.01
CA HIS A 83 -10.14 1.13 -7.74
C HIS A 83 -9.68 -0.32 -7.53
N PRO A 84 -10.56 -1.30 -7.19
CA PRO A 84 -10.15 -2.67 -6.84
C PRO A 84 -9.30 -3.36 -7.92
N ILE A 85 -9.63 -3.22 -9.20
CA ILE A 85 -8.84 -3.80 -10.30
C ILE A 85 -7.41 -3.24 -10.31
N LYS A 86 -7.28 -1.90 -10.12
CA LYS A 86 -5.96 -1.26 -10.07
C LYS A 86 -5.17 -1.74 -8.86
N LEU A 87 -5.80 -1.76 -7.70
CA LEU A 87 -5.15 -2.21 -6.46
C LEU A 87 -4.69 -3.66 -6.56
N ALA A 88 -5.52 -4.56 -7.10
CA ALA A 88 -5.16 -5.95 -7.31
C ALA A 88 -3.91 -6.10 -8.19
N GLY A 89 -3.83 -5.31 -9.28
CA GLY A 89 -2.67 -5.28 -10.18
C GLY A 89 -1.41 -4.73 -9.52
N GLU A 90 -1.51 -3.64 -8.75
CA GLU A 90 -0.37 -3.03 -8.06
C GLU A 90 0.22 -3.98 -7.01
N VAL A 91 -0.64 -4.64 -6.22
CA VAL A 91 -0.20 -5.66 -5.24
C VAL A 91 0.53 -6.81 -5.94
N ALA A 92 -0.05 -7.34 -7.01
CA ALA A 92 0.54 -8.45 -7.75
C ALA A 92 1.86 -8.05 -8.43
N MET A 93 1.96 -6.83 -8.96
CA MET A 93 3.21 -6.31 -9.54
C MET A 93 4.29 -6.18 -8.47
N ALA A 94 3.96 -5.63 -7.30
CA ALA A 94 4.91 -5.53 -6.19
C ALA A 94 5.36 -6.92 -5.71
N ASP A 95 4.45 -7.90 -5.70
CA ASP A 95 4.75 -9.29 -5.36
C ASP A 95 5.75 -9.93 -6.35
N LEU A 96 5.53 -9.76 -7.66
CA LEU A 96 6.47 -10.18 -8.69
C LEU A 96 7.86 -9.54 -8.53
N LEU A 97 7.90 -8.21 -8.40
CA LEU A 97 9.16 -7.46 -8.30
C LEU A 97 9.96 -7.78 -7.03
N SER A 98 9.27 -8.16 -5.97
CA SER A 98 9.91 -8.54 -4.71
C SER A 98 10.31 -10.02 -4.63
N GLY A 99 9.89 -10.85 -5.60
CA GLY A 99 10.07 -12.30 -5.55
C GLY A 99 9.22 -12.96 -4.45
N GLY A 100 7.96 -12.52 -4.28
CA GLY A 100 7.01 -13.10 -3.32
C GLY A 100 7.20 -12.62 -1.87
N ARG A 101 7.85 -11.47 -1.65
CA ARG A 101 8.12 -10.93 -0.31
C ARG A 101 7.12 -9.87 0.15
N ILE A 102 5.95 -9.77 -0.47
CA ILE A 102 4.96 -8.75 -0.11
C ILE A 102 4.03 -9.23 0.99
N GLU A 103 3.71 -8.30 1.88
CA GLU A 103 2.61 -8.37 2.84
C GLU A 103 1.60 -7.28 2.49
N PHE A 104 0.34 -7.63 2.36
CA PHE A 104 -0.68 -6.67 1.96
C PHE A 104 -1.63 -6.34 3.12
N GLY A 105 -1.48 -5.14 3.64
CA GLY A 105 -2.39 -4.56 4.62
C GLY A 105 -3.30 -3.52 3.97
N ILE A 106 -4.60 -3.63 4.20
CA ILE A 106 -5.63 -2.71 3.69
C ILE A 106 -6.39 -2.06 4.84
N GLY A 107 -6.76 -0.81 4.68
CA GLY A 107 -7.46 -0.05 5.70
C GLY A 107 -8.54 0.88 5.16
N LYS A 108 -9.35 1.38 6.08
CA LYS A 108 -10.49 2.26 5.78
C LYS A 108 -10.13 3.72 5.52
N GLY A 109 -8.89 4.12 5.82
CA GLY A 109 -8.52 5.54 5.93
C GLY A 109 -8.88 6.15 7.28
N ALA A 110 -8.12 7.17 7.71
CA ALA A 110 -8.21 7.72 9.06
C ALA A 110 -8.55 9.21 9.12
N TYR A 111 -8.20 9.98 8.10
CA TYR A 111 -8.24 11.44 8.18
C TYR A 111 -9.22 12.06 7.20
N GLN A 112 -10.25 12.76 7.69
CA GLN A 112 -11.24 13.44 6.86
C GLN A 112 -10.59 14.38 5.84
N ARG A 113 -9.52 15.09 6.22
CA ARG A 113 -8.81 15.99 5.30
C ARG A 113 -8.21 15.30 4.07
N GLU A 114 -7.87 14.01 4.16
CA GLU A 114 -7.44 13.24 3.00
C GLU A 114 -8.64 12.83 2.14
N PHE A 115 -9.75 12.43 2.76
CA PHE A 115 -11.02 12.18 2.04
C PHE A 115 -11.54 13.42 1.30
N ASP A 116 -11.39 14.59 1.88
CA ASP A 116 -11.76 15.85 1.23
C ASP A 116 -10.98 16.09 -0.07
N ARG A 117 -9.75 15.58 -0.15
CA ARG A 117 -8.86 15.78 -1.31
C ARG A 117 -8.84 14.61 -2.28
N MET A 118 -8.88 13.39 -1.77
CA MET A 118 -8.68 12.17 -2.56
C MET A 118 -9.99 11.48 -2.93
N ALA A 119 -11.05 11.66 -2.13
CA ALA A 119 -12.31 10.95 -2.27
C ALA A 119 -13.51 11.91 -2.45
N GLY A 120 -13.29 13.07 -3.07
CA GLY A 120 -14.36 14.02 -3.41
C GLY A 120 -15.14 14.56 -2.21
N GLY A 121 -14.56 14.63 -1.02
CA GLY A 121 -15.22 15.12 0.19
C GLY A 121 -16.14 14.11 0.86
N MET A 122 -16.08 12.85 0.51
CA MET A 122 -16.82 11.79 1.21
C MET A 122 -16.49 11.76 2.69
N ASN A 123 -17.47 11.47 3.53
CA ASN A 123 -17.23 11.29 4.95
C ASN A 123 -16.33 10.05 5.18
N GLN A 124 -15.29 10.19 5.99
CA GLN A 124 -14.33 9.11 6.26
C GLN A 124 -14.96 7.81 6.79
N ASN A 125 -16.16 7.89 7.37
CA ASN A 125 -16.88 6.72 7.87
C ASN A 125 -17.29 5.75 6.75
N ILE A 126 -17.38 6.23 5.49
CA ILE A 126 -17.65 5.38 4.33
C ILE A 126 -16.50 4.39 4.05
N GLY A 127 -15.32 4.67 4.58
CA GLY A 127 -14.15 3.83 4.36
C GLY A 127 -14.31 2.39 4.87
N VAL A 128 -15.10 2.18 5.93
CA VAL A 128 -15.36 0.83 6.45
C VAL A 128 -16.17 -0.02 5.47
N PRO A 129 -17.38 0.39 5.04
CA PRO A 129 -18.14 -0.42 4.09
C PRO A 129 -17.42 -0.57 2.75
N MET A 130 -16.74 0.46 2.24
CA MET A 130 -15.91 0.33 1.05
C MET A 130 -14.81 -0.73 1.22
N MET A 131 -14.05 -0.69 2.29
CA MET A 131 -13.02 -1.71 2.56
C MET A 131 -13.61 -3.12 2.63
N LEU A 132 -14.76 -3.29 3.27
CA LEU A 132 -15.44 -4.58 3.40
C LEU A 132 -15.95 -5.12 2.05
N GLU A 133 -16.35 -4.25 1.13
CA GLU A 133 -16.69 -4.65 -0.25
C GLU A 133 -15.43 -4.99 -1.05
N MET A 134 -14.35 -4.21 -0.91
CA MET A 134 -13.13 -4.37 -1.67
C MET A 134 -12.39 -5.69 -1.37
N ILE A 135 -12.28 -6.09 -0.10
CA ILE A 135 -11.49 -7.26 0.30
C ILE A 135 -11.91 -8.56 -0.43
N PRO A 136 -13.19 -8.95 -0.46
CA PRO A 136 -13.59 -10.12 -1.23
C PRO A 136 -13.39 -9.94 -2.74
N ALA A 137 -13.63 -8.75 -3.28
CA ALA A 137 -13.43 -8.47 -4.70
C ALA A 137 -11.96 -8.65 -5.14
N LEU A 138 -11.00 -8.18 -4.33
CA LEU A 138 -9.57 -8.42 -4.59
C LEU A 138 -9.23 -9.90 -4.63
N LYS A 139 -9.78 -10.69 -3.70
CA LYS A 139 -9.54 -12.14 -3.66
C LYS A 139 -10.06 -12.86 -4.91
N GLU A 140 -11.21 -12.43 -5.43
CA GLU A 140 -11.76 -13.02 -6.66
C GLU A 140 -10.94 -12.58 -7.88
N LEU A 141 -10.53 -11.32 -7.99
CA LEU A 141 -9.67 -10.82 -9.07
C LEU A 141 -8.34 -11.57 -9.16
N TRP A 142 -7.74 -11.97 -8.06
CA TRP A 142 -6.50 -12.76 -8.08
C TRP A 142 -6.70 -14.21 -8.50
N LYS A 143 -7.92 -14.77 -8.36
CA LYS A 143 -8.23 -16.12 -8.82
C LYS A 143 -8.42 -16.20 -10.35
N GLY A 144 -9.07 -15.19 -10.96
CA GLY A 144 -9.38 -15.21 -12.38
C GLY A 144 -10.26 -14.06 -12.82
N ASP A 145 -10.99 -14.27 -13.92
CA ASP A 145 -11.95 -13.31 -14.41
C ASP A 145 -13.10 -13.15 -13.43
N TYR A 146 -13.42 -11.91 -13.12
CA TYR A 146 -14.42 -11.57 -12.13
C TYR A 146 -15.25 -10.36 -12.56
N GLU A 147 -16.57 -10.50 -12.46
CA GLU A 147 -17.53 -9.42 -12.60
C GLU A 147 -17.98 -8.96 -11.21
N HIS A 148 -18.05 -7.67 -10.99
CA HIS A 148 -18.49 -7.10 -9.72
C HIS A 148 -19.66 -6.14 -9.89
N ASN A 149 -20.67 -6.29 -9.07
CA ASN A 149 -21.84 -5.42 -9.03
C ASN A 149 -22.15 -5.06 -7.56
N GLY A 150 -21.23 -4.30 -6.96
CA GLY A 150 -21.31 -3.86 -5.58
C GLY A 150 -21.98 -2.49 -5.42
N GLU A 151 -21.99 -1.99 -4.21
CA GLU A 151 -22.52 -0.66 -3.88
C GLU A 151 -21.55 0.44 -4.29
N TYR A 152 -20.24 0.24 -4.09
CA TYR A 152 -19.20 1.25 -4.31
C TYR A 152 -18.46 1.07 -5.63
N TRP A 153 -18.32 -0.16 -6.09
CA TRP A 153 -17.67 -0.44 -7.37
C TRP A 153 -18.49 -1.39 -8.21
N GLN A 154 -18.45 -1.16 -9.52
CA GLN A 154 -19.11 -1.98 -10.52
C GLN A 154 -18.23 -2.07 -11.76
N TRP A 155 -18.03 -3.30 -12.28
CA TRP A 155 -17.32 -3.53 -13.54
C TRP A 155 -17.76 -4.83 -14.19
N PRO A 156 -17.74 -4.91 -15.55
CA PRO A 156 -17.98 -6.16 -16.26
C PRO A 156 -16.84 -7.15 -16.01
N SER A 157 -17.00 -8.39 -16.49
CA SER A 157 -15.94 -9.40 -16.35
C SER A 157 -14.58 -8.85 -16.74
N ALA A 158 -13.65 -8.88 -15.80
CA ALA A 158 -12.30 -8.33 -15.91
C ALA A 158 -11.31 -9.25 -15.21
N THR A 159 -10.09 -9.32 -15.74
CA THR A 159 -8.99 -10.04 -15.09
C THR A 159 -7.99 -9.06 -14.49
N SER A 160 -7.43 -9.42 -13.34
CA SER A 160 -6.26 -8.71 -12.78
C SER A 160 -4.98 -9.32 -13.31
N VAL A 161 -4.11 -8.50 -13.83
CA VAL A 161 -2.77 -8.87 -14.27
C VAL A 161 -1.73 -7.89 -13.71
N PRO A 162 -0.53 -8.38 -13.34
CA PRO A 162 -0.10 -9.77 -13.35
C PRO A 162 -0.80 -10.64 -12.29
N LYS A 163 -0.46 -11.92 -12.20
CA LYS A 163 -0.87 -12.79 -11.08
C LYS A 163 0.17 -12.73 -9.97
N CYS A 164 -0.27 -12.89 -8.72
CA CYS A 164 0.64 -13.00 -7.58
C CYS A 164 1.48 -14.28 -7.67
N LEU A 165 2.68 -14.26 -7.05
CA LEU A 165 3.53 -15.44 -6.89
C LEU A 165 3.11 -16.30 -5.70
N GLN A 166 2.48 -15.70 -4.68
CA GLN A 166 2.04 -16.37 -3.45
C GLN A 166 0.53 -16.55 -3.39
#